data_79bc999265d00f6a8efbbb744c5f62e7
#
_entry.id   79bc999265d00f6a8efbbb744c5f62e7
#
_cell.length_a   1.000
_cell.length_b   1.000
_cell.length_c   1.000
_cell.angle_alpha   90.00
_cell.angle_beta   90.00
_cell.angle_gamma   90.00
#
_symmetry.space_group_name_H-M   'P 1'
#
loop_
_entity.id
_entity.type
_entity.pdbx_description
1 polymer ?
#
loop_
_entity_poly.entity_id
_entity_poly.type
_entity_poly.pdbx_seq_one_letter_code
_entity_poly.pdbx_strand_id
1 'polypeptide(L)'
;MKMSRRAYAEMFGPTVGDRIRLADTALFIEVEQDLTTYGEEVKFGGGKVIRDGMGQSQLLADEVADTVITNALIVDWWGIVKADVGLKNGRIWKIGKAGNPDIQPDITIPLGAATEVIAGEGQILTAGGIDTHIHWICPQQVETALMSGTTTMVGGGTGPAAGTSATTVTPGPWHIATMLQAIDDLPMNIGLLGKGNLSLPDPISEQIKAGVIGLKLHEDWGSTPAAIDNCLSVADEYDVQVAIHTDTLNEGGFLEETLAAFKDRTIHTYHTEGAGGGHAPDILKAIGQNNVLPSSTNPTRPYTINTIDEHLDMLMVCHHLDPAIAEDIAFAESRIRRETIAAEDILQDLGAIAMMSSDSQAMGRVGEVILRTWQTAHKMKVQRGPLEGDNEFHDNNRVKRYIAKYTINPAITHGLSHEIGSVEVGKLADLVLWKPAFFGVKPSMIIKGGMIAAAPMGDINASIPTPQPVHYRPMFGAYPRGVHNTCITFLSQVAIDKKVAEKLNLKKLISPCKNTRSITKADMKHNTYCPVMQVHPETYEVRADGELLTCEPADVLPMAQRYFLF
;
A
#
# COMPACT_ATOMS: atom_id res chain seq x y z
N MET A 1 -27.92 34.09 12.00
CA MET A 1 -28.47 32.85 11.44
C MET A 1 -27.95 31.70 12.30
N LYS A 2 -28.75 30.74 12.70
CA LYS A 2 -28.26 29.55 13.43
C LYS A 2 -28.13 28.40 12.44
N MET A 3 -26.97 27.74 12.40
CA MET A 3 -26.69 26.57 11.58
C MET A 3 -26.45 25.37 12.52
N SER A 4 -26.97 24.19 12.19
CA SER A 4 -26.67 22.98 12.95
C SER A 4 -25.22 22.53 12.69
N ARG A 5 -24.58 21.87 13.66
CA ARG A 5 -23.24 21.31 13.51
C ARG A 5 -23.13 20.37 12.29
N ARG A 6 -24.14 19.54 12.10
CA ARG A 6 -24.23 18.64 10.95
C ARG A 6 -24.22 19.40 9.60
N ALA A 7 -25.05 20.43 9.46
CA ALA A 7 -25.08 21.23 8.24
C ALA A 7 -23.76 21.97 8.00
N TYR A 8 -23.09 22.38 9.06
CA TYR A 8 -21.76 22.99 8.97
C TYR A 8 -20.72 21.96 8.47
N ALA A 9 -20.69 20.76 9.06
CA ALA A 9 -19.78 19.69 8.66
C ALA A 9 -20.03 19.23 7.21
N GLU A 10 -21.28 19.18 6.76
CA GLU A 10 -21.62 18.89 5.36
C GLU A 10 -21.10 19.97 4.40
N MET A 11 -20.99 21.22 4.84
CA MET A 11 -20.54 22.35 4.02
C MET A 11 -19.03 22.54 4.03
N PHE A 12 -18.37 22.38 5.18
CA PHE A 12 -16.96 22.72 5.41
C PHE A 12 -16.10 21.56 5.93
N GLY A 13 -16.66 20.35 5.99
CA GLY A 13 -16.02 19.19 6.58
C GLY A 13 -16.17 19.10 8.11
N PRO A 14 -15.84 17.93 8.69
CA PRO A 14 -15.86 17.72 10.13
C PRO A 14 -14.74 18.51 10.81
N THR A 15 -14.87 18.79 12.12
CA THR A 15 -13.84 19.43 12.93
C THR A 15 -13.58 18.62 14.21
N VAL A 16 -12.67 19.07 15.07
CA VAL A 16 -12.21 18.37 16.28
C VAL A 16 -13.39 17.81 17.10
N GLY A 17 -13.32 16.51 17.41
CA GLY A 17 -14.31 15.76 18.15
C GLY A 17 -15.50 15.26 17.30
N ASP A 18 -15.59 15.61 16.02
CA ASP A 18 -16.56 14.99 15.12
C ASP A 18 -16.13 13.55 14.78
N ARG A 19 -17.12 12.65 14.64
CA ARG A 19 -16.89 11.23 14.36
C ARG A 19 -17.42 10.84 13.01
N ILE A 20 -16.62 10.07 12.29
CA ILE A 20 -16.92 9.63 10.95
C ILE A 20 -16.82 8.11 10.89
N ARG A 21 -17.87 7.45 10.40
CA ARG A 21 -17.87 6.02 10.12
C ARG A 21 -17.14 5.74 8.81
N LEU A 22 -16.29 4.71 8.80
CA LEU A 22 -15.59 4.24 7.60
C LEU A 22 -16.44 3.20 6.87
N ALA A 23 -17.00 3.56 5.73
CA ALA A 23 -17.93 2.74 4.94
C ALA A 23 -19.08 2.18 5.80
N ASP A 24 -19.41 0.89 5.64
CA ASP A 24 -20.37 0.16 6.48
C ASP A 24 -19.69 -0.71 7.55
N THR A 25 -18.42 -0.44 7.84
CA THR A 25 -17.67 -1.12 8.91
C THR A 25 -18.14 -0.71 10.30
N ALA A 26 -17.67 -1.39 11.34
CA ALA A 26 -17.83 -0.96 12.73
C ALA A 26 -16.81 0.11 13.17
N LEU A 27 -15.93 0.53 12.27
CA LEU A 27 -14.84 1.47 12.56
C LEU A 27 -15.34 2.91 12.51
N PHE A 28 -14.96 3.69 13.53
CA PHE A 28 -15.19 5.12 13.61
C PHE A 28 -13.86 5.84 13.85
N ILE A 29 -13.66 6.96 13.18
CA ILE A 29 -12.57 7.88 13.46
C ILE A 29 -13.12 9.15 14.12
N GLU A 30 -12.32 9.76 14.98
CA GLU A 30 -12.58 11.06 15.58
C GLU A 30 -11.49 12.05 15.13
N VAL A 31 -11.89 13.24 14.72
CA VAL A 31 -10.96 14.29 14.27
C VAL A 31 -10.14 14.77 15.46
N GLU A 32 -8.81 14.64 15.36
CA GLU A 32 -7.86 14.98 16.43
C GLU A 32 -7.46 16.46 16.41
N GLN A 33 -7.32 17.02 15.20
CA GLN A 33 -6.89 18.42 14.99
C GLN A 33 -7.63 19.04 13.80
N ASP A 34 -7.76 20.36 13.84
CA ASP A 34 -8.26 21.18 12.72
C ASP A 34 -7.26 22.31 12.47
N LEU A 35 -6.63 22.30 11.29
CA LEU A 35 -5.63 23.28 10.90
C LEU A 35 -6.20 24.39 10.00
N THR A 36 -7.54 24.38 9.74
CA THR A 36 -8.19 25.35 8.86
C THR A 36 -8.76 26.57 9.60
N THR A 37 -8.87 26.56 10.89
CA THR A 37 -9.58 27.53 11.72
C THR A 37 -11.10 27.50 11.51
N TYR A 38 -11.82 26.92 12.47
CA TYR A 38 -13.28 26.79 12.45
C TYR A 38 -13.97 28.17 12.30
N GLY A 39 -14.80 28.30 11.27
CA GLY A 39 -15.51 29.53 10.93
C GLY A 39 -14.82 30.41 9.90
N GLU A 40 -13.61 30.08 9.48
CA GLU A 40 -12.82 30.85 8.50
C GLU A 40 -12.39 29.99 7.28
N GLU A 41 -13.00 28.84 7.12
CA GLU A 41 -12.67 27.90 6.03
C GLU A 41 -12.92 28.52 4.67
N VAL A 42 -12.01 28.28 3.75
CA VAL A 42 -12.19 28.66 2.36
C VAL A 42 -12.96 27.58 1.59
N LYS A 43 -13.74 28.00 0.62
CA LYS A 43 -14.49 27.11 -0.27
C LYS A 43 -14.66 27.74 -1.65
N PHE A 44 -14.61 26.92 -2.70
CA PHE A 44 -14.86 27.32 -4.08
C PHE A 44 -16.32 27.17 -4.45
N GLY A 45 -16.81 28.06 -5.33
CA GLY A 45 -18.14 28.01 -5.91
C GLY A 45 -18.81 29.38 -6.03
N GLY A 46 -19.95 29.46 -6.70
CA GLY A 46 -20.74 30.67 -6.80
C GLY A 46 -21.15 31.20 -5.42
N GLY A 47 -20.84 32.43 -5.11
CA GLY A 47 -21.10 33.02 -3.80
C GLY A 47 -20.21 32.55 -2.66
N LYS A 48 -19.16 31.78 -2.95
CA LYS A 48 -18.18 31.30 -1.97
C LYS A 48 -16.93 32.18 -1.92
N VAL A 49 -16.02 31.91 -1.00
CA VAL A 49 -14.92 32.81 -0.61
C VAL A 49 -13.78 32.85 -1.62
N ILE A 50 -13.46 31.72 -2.30
CA ILE A 50 -12.35 31.65 -3.26
C ILE A 50 -12.75 32.42 -4.53
N ARG A 51 -12.50 33.72 -4.52
CA ARG A 51 -12.75 34.69 -5.61
C ARG A 51 -11.68 35.78 -5.53
N ASP A 52 -11.48 36.47 -6.64
CA ASP A 52 -10.55 37.58 -6.75
C ASP A 52 -10.76 38.64 -5.66
N GLY A 53 -9.69 39.03 -5.00
CA GLY A 53 -9.69 40.00 -3.89
C GLY A 53 -10.37 39.54 -2.60
N MET A 54 -10.81 38.27 -2.54
CA MET A 54 -11.33 37.65 -1.34
C MET A 54 -10.38 36.51 -0.89
N GLY A 55 -10.75 35.23 -1.02
CA GLY A 55 -9.89 34.13 -0.72
C GLY A 55 -8.76 33.90 -1.74
N GLN A 56 -8.84 34.51 -2.91
CA GLN A 56 -7.78 34.51 -3.92
C GLN A 56 -6.99 35.82 -3.84
N SER A 57 -5.68 35.72 -3.69
CA SER A 57 -4.74 36.84 -3.65
C SER A 57 -4.29 37.28 -5.04
N GLN A 58 -3.49 38.35 -5.07
CA GLN A 58 -2.86 38.86 -6.30
C GLN A 58 -1.42 38.34 -6.48
N LEU A 59 -1.00 37.35 -5.69
CA LEU A 59 0.33 36.75 -5.75
C LEU A 59 0.56 35.99 -7.07
N LEU A 60 1.81 35.90 -7.47
CA LEU A 60 2.22 35.22 -8.71
C LEU A 60 2.24 33.69 -8.54
N ALA A 61 2.34 32.97 -9.65
CA ALA A 61 2.29 31.51 -9.68
C ALA A 61 3.38 30.83 -8.83
N ASP A 62 4.54 31.43 -8.68
CA ASP A 62 5.63 30.90 -7.85
C ASP A 62 5.39 31.03 -6.33
N GLU A 63 4.50 31.93 -5.93
CA GLU A 63 4.18 32.22 -4.52
C GLU A 63 2.94 31.49 -4.01
N VAL A 64 2.12 30.91 -4.89
CA VAL A 64 0.85 30.26 -4.57
C VAL A 64 0.88 28.75 -4.85
N ALA A 65 -0.07 27.99 -4.32
CA ALA A 65 -0.26 26.58 -4.67
C ALA A 65 -0.67 26.42 -6.15
N ASP A 66 -0.19 25.39 -6.83
CA ASP A 66 -0.68 24.98 -8.15
C ASP A 66 -2.08 24.36 -8.04
N THR A 67 -2.29 23.56 -6.99
CA THR A 67 -3.57 22.96 -6.64
C THR A 67 -3.77 23.04 -5.12
N VAL A 68 -4.99 23.30 -4.67
CA VAL A 68 -5.39 23.18 -3.28
C VAL A 68 -6.51 22.17 -3.12
N ILE A 69 -6.39 21.27 -2.16
CA ILE A 69 -7.48 20.40 -1.70
C ILE A 69 -8.03 21.05 -0.43
N THR A 70 -9.26 21.56 -0.50
CA THR A 70 -9.83 22.36 0.59
C THR A 70 -10.52 21.47 1.63
N ASN A 71 -10.35 21.78 2.92
CA ASN A 71 -11.09 21.18 4.04
C ASN A 71 -11.12 19.64 4.06
N ALA A 72 -10.04 18.98 3.65
CA ALA A 72 -9.97 17.53 3.62
C ALA A 72 -9.75 16.95 5.02
N LEU A 73 -10.33 15.79 5.29
CA LEU A 73 -10.01 15.00 6.47
C LEU A 73 -8.87 14.04 6.14
N ILE A 74 -7.66 14.43 6.51
CA ILE A 74 -6.47 13.58 6.35
C ILE A 74 -6.58 12.41 7.33
N VAL A 75 -6.44 11.19 6.81
CA VAL A 75 -6.28 9.96 7.61
C VAL A 75 -4.94 9.35 7.23
N ASP A 76 -4.01 9.40 8.17
CA ASP A 76 -2.64 8.92 7.97
C ASP A 76 -2.10 8.26 9.24
N TRP A 77 -0.97 7.59 9.17
CA TRP A 77 -0.32 6.96 10.31
C TRP A 77 0.01 7.96 11.45
N TRP A 78 0.24 9.23 11.11
CA TRP A 78 0.61 10.27 12.07
C TRP A 78 -0.59 11.03 12.66
N GLY A 79 -1.78 10.92 12.08
CA GLY A 79 -2.94 11.63 12.61
C GLY A 79 -4.20 11.53 11.78
N ILE A 80 -5.30 11.99 12.39
CA ILE A 80 -6.61 12.19 11.76
C ILE A 80 -6.94 13.67 11.88
N VAL A 81 -6.65 14.42 10.80
CA VAL A 81 -6.52 15.88 10.85
C VAL A 81 -7.31 16.53 9.72
N LYS A 82 -8.17 17.51 10.06
CA LYS A 82 -8.75 18.40 9.06
C LYS A 82 -7.73 19.46 8.64
N ALA A 83 -7.52 19.61 7.34
CA ALA A 83 -6.63 20.62 6.80
C ALA A 83 -6.94 20.93 5.34
N ASP A 84 -6.49 22.09 4.88
CA ASP A 84 -6.25 22.32 3.46
C ASP A 84 -4.87 21.74 3.09
N VAL A 85 -4.74 21.20 1.88
CA VAL A 85 -3.48 20.66 1.36
C VAL A 85 -3.11 21.37 0.07
N GLY A 86 -2.04 22.15 0.12
CA GLY A 86 -1.47 22.84 -1.05
C GLY A 86 -0.46 21.95 -1.77
N LEU A 87 -0.65 21.78 -3.08
CA LEU A 87 0.25 21.04 -3.97
C LEU A 87 1.02 22.01 -4.85
N LYS A 88 2.30 21.75 -5.08
CA LYS A 88 3.15 22.54 -5.95
C LYS A 88 4.21 21.68 -6.63
N ASN A 89 4.37 21.84 -7.94
CA ASN A 89 5.31 21.07 -8.74
C ASN A 89 5.19 19.55 -8.52
N GLY A 90 3.95 19.07 -8.41
CA GLY A 90 3.66 17.65 -8.22
C GLY A 90 3.88 17.11 -6.80
N ARG A 91 4.24 17.95 -5.84
CA ARG A 91 4.53 17.58 -4.44
C ARG A 91 3.56 18.21 -3.46
N ILE A 92 3.39 17.60 -2.30
CA ILE A 92 2.71 18.21 -1.16
C ILE A 92 3.60 19.37 -0.67
N TRP A 93 3.12 20.58 -0.88
CA TRP A 93 3.88 21.79 -0.57
C TRP A 93 3.68 22.24 0.88
N LYS A 94 2.41 22.30 1.29
CA LYS A 94 2.02 22.74 2.65
C LYS A 94 0.72 22.06 3.07
N ILE A 95 0.56 21.88 4.38
CA ILE A 95 -0.65 21.39 5.03
C ILE A 95 -1.04 22.42 6.08
N GLY A 96 -2.28 22.93 6.06
CA GLY A 96 -2.72 23.96 6.99
C GLY A 96 -3.96 24.71 6.55
N LYS A 97 -3.89 26.03 6.58
CA LYS A 97 -4.99 26.96 6.23
C LYS A 97 -4.72 27.64 4.89
N ALA A 98 -5.62 27.46 3.93
CA ALA A 98 -5.55 28.11 2.62
C ALA A 98 -6.32 29.44 2.62
N GLY A 99 -5.90 30.38 1.77
CA GLY A 99 -6.60 31.64 1.58
C GLY A 99 -5.75 32.76 1.03
N ASN A 100 -6.20 33.98 1.29
CA ASN A 100 -5.55 35.21 0.87
C ASN A 100 -4.81 35.86 2.07
N PRO A 101 -3.48 35.86 2.08
CA PRO A 101 -2.71 36.43 3.18
C PRO A 101 -2.89 37.96 3.37
N ASP A 102 -3.37 38.67 2.34
CA ASP A 102 -3.58 40.12 2.41
C ASP A 102 -4.79 40.51 3.29
N ILE A 103 -5.75 39.57 3.45
CA ILE A 103 -7.01 39.88 4.15
C ILE A 103 -7.34 38.91 5.29
N GLN A 104 -6.63 37.78 5.40
CA GLN A 104 -6.85 36.76 6.41
C GLN A 104 -5.56 36.49 7.18
N PRO A 105 -5.61 36.41 8.52
CA PRO A 105 -4.44 36.04 9.31
C PRO A 105 -4.13 34.55 9.18
N ASP A 106 -2.89 34.17 9.50
CA ASP A 106 -2.40 32.80 9.64
C ASP A 106 -2.56 31.91 8.40
N ILE A 107 -2.62 32.52 7.21
CA ILE A 107 -2.65 31.77 5.94
C ILE A 107 -1.28 31.11 5.72
N THR A 108 -1.29 29.79 5.67
CA THR A 108 -0.10 28.98 5.36
C THR A 108 -0.01 28.62 3.89
N ILE A 109 -1.16 28.52 3.19
CA ILE A 109 -1.27 28.14 1.78
C ILE A 109 -1.91 29.30 1.00
N PRO A 110 -1.10 30.23 0.46
CA PRO A 110 -1.64 31.30 -0.40
C PRO A 110 -2.31 30.74 -1.65
N LEU A 111 -3.48 31.29 -1.98
CA LEU A 111 -4.22 31.02 -3.22
C LEU A 111 -4.13 32.18 -4.17
N GLY A 112 -4.01 31.91 -5.45
CA GLY A 112 -3.92 32.93 -6.51
C GLY A 112 -4.59 32.48 -7.80
N ALA A 113 -4.44 33.30 -8.85
CA ALA A 113 -5.02 33.00 -10.16
C ALA A 113 -4.48 31.69 -10.79
N ALA A 114 -3.29 31.22 -10.35
CA ALA A 114 -2.69 29.99 -10.83
C ALA A 114 -3.14 28.75 -10.07
N THR A 115 -4.02 28.87 -9.06
CA THR A 115 -4.41 27.76 -8.19
C THR A 115 -5.68 27.07 -8.69
N GLU A 116 -5.59 25.77 -8.98
CA GLU A 116 -6.74 24.89 -9.17
C GLU A 116 -7.31 24.45 -7.81
N VAL A 117 -8.61 24.20 -7.73
CA VAL A 117 -9.28 23.85 -6.46
C VAL A 117 -9.96 22.49 -6.56
N ILE A 118 -9.58 21.58 -5.65
CA ILE A 118 -10.25 20.31 -5.43
C ILE A 118 -11.03 20.40 -4.12
N ALA A 119 -12.33 20.14 -4.18
CA ALA A 119 -13.20 20.14 -3.00
C ALA A 119 -12.94 18.88 -2.15
N GLY A 120 -12.35 19.08 -0.98
CA GLY A 120 -12.11 18.02 0.02
C GLY A 120 -13.17 17.96 1.11
N GLU A 121 -14.11 18.91 1.13
CA GLU A 121 -15.16 19.00 2.13
C GLU A 121 -15.97 17.70 2.22
N GLY A 122 -16.00 17.11 3.42
CA GLY A 122 -16.72 15.86 3.65
C GLY A 122 -16.06 14.63 3.01
N GLN A 123 -14.83 14.75 2.53
CA GLN A 123 -14.04 13.64 2.01
C GLN A 123 -12.85 13.31 2.92
N ILE A 124 -12.49 12.03 2.95
CA ILE A 124 -11.27 11.53 3.57
C ILE A 124 -10.15 11.59 2.53
N LEU A 125 -8.99 12.12 2.91
CA LEU A 125 -7.78 12.15 2.11
C LEU A 125 -6.74 11.20 2.70
N THR A 126 -6.22 10.29 1.88
CA THR A 126 -5.14 9.38 2.26
C THR A 126 -3.99 9.46 1.28
N ALA A 127 -2.81 8.99 1.70
CA ALA A 127 -1.77 8.64 0.73
C ALA A 127 -2.25 7.50 -0.17
N GLY A 128 -1.71 7.43 -1.37
CA GLY A 128 -1.94 6.31 -2.28
C GLY A 128 -1.36 5.01 -1.75
N GLY A 129 -2.03 3.90 -2.02
CA GLY A 129 -1.60 2.57 -1.63
C GLY A 129 -0.31 2.13 -2.32
N ILE A 130 0.43 1.27 -1.66
CA ILE A 130 1.67 0.66 -2.16
C ILE A 130 1.53 -0.85 -2.05
N ASP A 131 1.63 -1.54 -3.17
CA ASP A 131 1.63 -3.00 -3.23
C ASP A 131 3.05 -3.50 -3.56
N THR A 132 3.61 -4.29 -2.68
CA THR A 132 4.99 -4.77 -2.76
C THR A 132 5.15 -6.22 -3.16
N HIS A 133 4.07 -6.85 -3.61
CA HIS A 133 4.09 -8.23 -4.06
C HIS A 133 3.38 -8.38 -5.41
N ILE A 134 4.05 -7.92 -6.48
CA ILE A 134 3.50 -7.87 -7.83
C ILE A 134 4.19 -8.86 -8.75
N HIS A 135 3.41 -9.76 -9.35
CA HIS A 135 3.81 -10.55 -10.50
C HIS A 135 3.46 -9.77 -11.78
N TRP A 136 4.48 -9.32 -12.52
CA TRP A 136 4.28 -8.58 -13.78
C TRP A 136 3.88 -9.52 -14.91
N ILE A 137 2.68 -10.15 -14.77
CA ILE A 137 2.11 -11.08 -15.77
C ILE A 137 1.34 -10.29 -16.82
N CYS A 138 0.39 -9.45 -16.39
CA CYS A 138 -0.50 -8.70 -17.27
C CYS A 138 -0.39 -7.18 -16.97
N PRO A 139 -0.04 -6.33 -17.95
CA PRO A 139 0.09 -4.89 -17.71
C PRO A 139 -1.23 -4.20 -17.34
N GLN A 140 -2.39 -4.77 -17.72
CA GLN A 140 -3.71 -4.22 -17.41
C GLN A 140 -4.01 -4.22 -15.90
N GLN A 141 -3.30 -5.00 -15.09
CA GLN A 141 -3.40 -4.94 -13.62
C GLN A 141 -3.07 -3.55 -13.06
N VAL A 142 -2.26 -2.75 -13.75
CA VAL A 142 -1.93 -1.37 -13.36
C VAL A 142 -3.18 -0.50 -13.30
N GLU A 143 -4.07 -0.62 -14.27
CA GLU A 143 -5.34 0.11 -14.28
C GLU A 143 -6.22 -0.33 -13.09
N THR A 144 -6.33 -1.63 -12.84
CA THR A 144 -7.08 -2.19 -11.71
C THR A 144 -6.51 -1.71 -10.37
N ALA A 145 -5.18 -1.69 -10.22
CA ALA A 145 -4.50 -1.17 -9.04
C ALA A 145 -4.81 0.32 -8.84
N LEU A 146 -4.62 1.12 -9.89
CA LEU A 146 -4.89 2.58 -9.83
C LEU A 146 -6.33 2.84 -9.41
N MET A 147 -7.32 2.20 -10.05
CA MET A 147 -8.75 2.40 -9.76
C MET A 147 -9.15 1.96 -8.35
N SER A 148 -8.35 1.14 -7.67
CA SER A 148 -8.54 0.76 -6.27
C SER A 148 -7.89 1.73 -5.27
N GLY A 149 -7.10 2.73 -5.74
CA GLY A 149 -6.36 3.67 -4.90
C GLY A 149 -4.90 3.30 -4.66
N THR A 150 -4.38 2.27 -5.31
CA THR A 150 -2.96 1.92 -5.30
C THR A 150 -2.22 2.78 -6.31
N THR A 151 -1.15 3.45 -5.89
CA THR A 151 -0.37 4.40 -6.71
C THR A 151 1.07 3.97 -6.93
N THR A 152 1.51 2.91 -6.25
CA THR A 152 2.87 2.36 -6.36
C THR A 152 2.84 0.83 -6.34
N MET A 153 3.60 0.21 -7.24
CA MET A 153 3.72 -1.23 -7.37
C MET A 153 5.20 -1.65 -7.40
N VAL A 154 5.55 -2.59 -6.53
CA VAL A 154 6.90 -3.17 -6.47
C VAL A 154 6.81 -4.68 -6.70
N GLY A 155 7.61 -5.19 -7.61
CA GLY A 155 7.63 -6.61 -7.93
C GLY A 155 8.48 -6.96 -9.12
N GLY A 156 8.32 -8.15 -9.65
CA GLY A 156 9.11 -8.63 -10.79
C GLY A 156 8.31 -9.48 -11.76
N GLY A 157 8.85 -9.66 -12.95
CA GLY A 157 8.26 -10.46 -14.00
C GLY A 157 8.48 -9.88 -15.39
N THR A 158 8.04 -10.62 -16.41
CA THR A 158 8.27 -10.30 -17.83
C THR A 158 7.07 -10.69 -18.72
N GLY A 159 5.87 -10.80 -18.15
CA GLY A 159 4.70 -11.34 -18.81
C GLY A 159 4.36 -12.76 -18.31
N PRO A 160 3.43 -13.49 -18.93
CA PRO A 160 2.94 -14.81 -18.48
C PRO A 160 3.95 -15.95 -18.74
N ALA A 161 5.21 -15.73 -18.39
CA ALA A 161 6.23 -16.76 -18.42
C ALA A 161 6.18 -17.61 -17.14
N ALA A 162 6.58 -18.88 -17.20
CA ALA A 162 6.55 -19.79 -16.05
C ALA A 162 7.30 -19.19 -14.83
N GLY A 163 8.48 -18.61 -15.04
CA GLY A 163 9.23 -17.96 -13.96
C GLY A 163 8.51 -16.75 -13.34
N THR A 164 7.75 -15.97 -14.12
CA THR A 164 6.96 -14.85 -13.60
C THR A 164 5.68 -15.33 -12.90
N SER A 165 5.04 -16.36 -13.43
CA SER A 165 3.81 -16.92 -12.83
C SER A 165 4.07 -17.47 -11.44
N ALA A 166 5.22 -18.11 -11.25
CA ALA A 166 5.63 -18.63 -9.94
C ALA A 166 6.30 -17.59 -9.06
N THR A 167 7.08 -16.64 -9.63
CA THR A 167 7.95 -15.76 -8.85
C THR A 167 7.86 -14.29 -9.26
N THR A 168 8.15 -13.37 -8.35
CA THR A 168 8.19 -11.92 -8.61
C THR A 168 9.58 -11.47 -9.06
N VAL A 169 10.08 -12.02 -10.16
CA VAL A 169 11.47 -11.83 -10.62
C VAL A 169 11.52 -11.28 -12.04
N THR A 170 12.25 -10.18 -12.24
CA THR A 170 12.69 -9.70 -13.56
C THR A 170 14.18 -10.05 -13.72
N PRO A 171 14.54 -11.14 -14.43
CA PRO A 171 15.89 -11.68 -14.39
C PRO A 171 16.81 -11.03 -15.41
N GLY A 172 17.98 -10.63 -14.95
CA GLY A 172 19.11 -10.21 -15.80
C GLY A 172 18.95 -8.86 -16.49
N PRO A 173 20.08 -8.25 -16.91
CA PRO A 173 20.11 -6.87 -17.40
C PRO A 173 19.22 -6.60 -18.62
N TRP A 174 19.11 -7.57 -19.54
CA TRP A 174 18.32 -7.38 -20.76
C TRP A 174 16.81 -7.24 -20.44
N HIS A 175 16.26 -8.15 -19.61
CA HIS A 175 14.85 -8.07 -19.22
C HIS A 175 14.57 -6.85 -18.36
N ILE A 176 15.50 -6.51 -17.45
CA ILE A 176 15.37 -5.32 -16.59
C ILE A 176 15.28 -4.06 -17.46
N ALA A 177 16.19 -3.89 -18.41
CA ALA A 177 16.19 -2.75 -19.32
C ALA A 177 14.90 -2.67 -20.14
N THR A 178 14.46 -3.80 -20.71
CA THR A 178 13.25 -3.87 -21.52
C THR A 178 11.99 -3.58 -20.68
N MET A 179 11.90 -4.12 -19.46
CA MET A 179 10.78 -3.86 -18.55
C MET A 179 10.76 -2.40 -18.09
N LEU A 180 11.91 -1.80 -17.75
CA LEU A 180 12.01 -0.38 -17.39
C LEU A 180 11.45 0.53 -18.51
N GLN A 181 11.74 0.20 -19.77
CA GLN A 181 11.18 0.92 -20.93
C GLN A 181 9.68 0.65 -21.12
N ALA A 182 9.23 -0.59 -20.92
CA ALA A 182 7.82 -0.96 -21.07
C ALA A 182 6.88 -0.30 -20.05
N ILE A 183 7.36 -0.05 -18.84
CA ILE A 183 6.59 0.57 -17.75
C ILE A 183 6.65 2.11 -17.75
N ASP A 184 7.44 2.72 -18.62
CA ASP A 184 7.73 4.16 -18.58
C ASP A 184 6.49 5.04 -18.88
N ASP A 185 5.52 4.52 -19.63
CA ASP A 185 4.26 5.21 -19.94
C ASP A 185 3.07 4.79 -19.05
N LEU A 186 3.29 3.90 -18.07
CA LEU A 186 2.21 3.45 -17.18
C LEU A 186 1.96 4.46 -16.04
N PRO A 187 0.70 4.78 -15.70
CA PRO A 187 0.35 5.78 -14.66
C PRO A 187 0.52 5.24 -13.23
N MET A 188 1.72 4.77 -12.91
CA MET A 188 2.06 4.10 -11.66
C MET A 188 3.52 4.38 -11.29
N ASN A 189 3.82 4.55 -10.00
CA ASN A 189 5.21 4.46 -9.56
C ASN A 189 5.61 2.99 -9.53
N ILE A 190 6.79 2.67 -10.03
CA ILE A 190 7.19 1.27 -10.17
C ILE A 190 8.64 1.09 -9.74
N GLY A 191 8.87 -0.02 -9.00
CA GLY A 191 10.18 -0.56 -8.70
C GLY A 191 10.27 -2.04 -9.09
N LEU A 192 11.34 -2.44 -9.78
CA LEU A 192 11.52 -3.82 -10.20
C LEU A 192 12.39 -4.62 -9.21
N LEU A 193 12.07 -5.91 -9.06
CA LEU A 193 12.86 -6.88 -8.29
C LEU A 193 13.60 -7.82 -9.25
N GLY A 194 14.91 -8.00 -8.99
CA GLY A 194 15.76 -8.94 -9.71
C GLY A 194 15.78 -10.33 -9.04
N LYS A 195 16.45 -11.28 -9.67
CA LYS A 195 16.62 -12.65 -9.18
C LYS A 195 17.70 -12.69 -8.09
N GLY A 196 17.30 -13.12 -6.88
CA GLY A 196 18.20 -13.27 -5.74
C GLY A 196 18.84 -14.65 -5.59
N ASN A 197 18.24 -15.69 -6.17
CA ASN A 197 18.67 -17.09 -6.01
C ASN A 197 19.94 -17.42 -6.80
N LEU A 198 21.07 -16.98 -6.29
CA LEU A 198 22.39 -17.15 -6.89
C LEU A 198 23.45 -17.38 -5.82
N SER A 199 24.38 -18.31 -6.06
CA SER A 199 25.45 -18.66 -5.13
C SER A 199 26.72 -17.81 -5.30
N LEU A 200 26.76 -16.93 -6.31
CA LEU A 200 27.87 -16.01 -6.58
C LEU A 200 27.38 -14.56 -6.64
N PRO A 201 28.19 -13.58 -6.19
CA PRO A 201 27.75 -12.18 -6.09
C PRO A 201 27.63 -11.46 -7.43
N ASP A 202 28.49 -11.75 -8.41
CA ASP A 202 28.57 -10.97 -9.65
C ASP A 202 27.26 -10.92 -10.44
N PRO A 203 26.55 -12.06 -10.68
CA PRO A 203 25.28 -12.03 -11.41
C PRO A 203 24.14 -11.32 -10.65
N ILE A 204 24.23 -11.19 -9.31
CA ILE A 204 23.29 -10.36 -8.54
C ILE A 204 23.64 -8.88 -8.72
N SER A 205 24.92 -8.54 -8.57
CA SER A 205 25.41 -7.16 -8.71
C SER A 205 25.10 -6.57 -10.09
N GLU A 206 25.17 -7.35 -11.18
CA GLU A 206 24.82 -6.85 -12.52
C GLU A 206 23.37 -6.46 -12.66
N GLN A 207 22.44 -7.18 -11.99
CA GLN A 207 21.02 -6.86 -12.01
C GLN A 207 20.73 -5.56 -11.24
N ILE A 208 21.36 -5.38 -10.08
CA ILE A 208 21.24 -4.14 -9.30
C ILE A 208 21.77 -2.96 -10.12
N LYS A 209 22.93 -3.14 -10.77
CA LYS A 209 23.53 -2.13 -11.67
C LYS A 209 22.68 -1.85 -12.91
N ALA A 210 21.79 -2.77 -13.31
CA ALA A 210 20.86 -2.60 -14.41
C ALA A 210 19.59 -1.84 -14.02
N GLY A 211 19.28 -1.69 -12.71
CA GLY A 211 18.23 -0.79 -12.27
C GLY A 211 17.21 -1.34 -11.27
N VAL A 212 17.29 -2.61 -10.86
CA VAL A 212 16.34 -3.12 -9.85
C VAL A 212 16.56 -2.45 -8.49
N ILE A 213 15.47 -2.26 -7.75
CA ILE A 213 15.47 -1.67 -6.40
C ILE A 213 15.55 -2.71 -5.29
N GLY A 214 15.50 -3.97 -5.64
CA GLY A 214 15.52 -5.08 -4.71
C GLY A 214 15.70 -6.41 -5.43
N LEU A 215 15.80 -7.44 -4.62
CA LEU A 215 16.01 -8.82 -5.06
C LEU A 215 14.90 -9.70 -4.51
N LYS A 216 14.49 -10.70 -5.27
CA LYS A 216 13.54 -11.72 -4.84
C LYS A 216 14.21 -13.07 -4.75
N LEU A 217 14.05 -13.69 -3.59
CA LEU A 217 14.32 -15.11 -3.34
C LEU A 217 13.01 -15.90 -3.41
N HIS A 218 13.03 -17.03 -4.12
CA HIS A 218 11.87 -17.92 -4.24
C HIS A 218 12.35 -19.38 -4.33
N GLU A 219 11.62 -20.28 -3.67
CA GLU A 219 11.98 -21.70 -3.62
C GLU A 219 12.14 -22.36 -4.99
N ASP A 220 11.31 -22.02 -5.97
CA ASP A 220 11.37 -22.55 -7.36
C ASP A 220 12.74 -22.30 -8.03
N TRP A 221 13.48 -21.32 -7.54
CA TRP A 221 14.86 -21.02 -7.98
C TRP A 221 15.91 -21.57 -7.03
N GLY A 222 15.52 -22.26 -5.94
CA GLY A 222 16.41 -22.82 -4.93
C GLY A 222 16.82 -21.82 -3.84
N SER A 223 15.99 -21.65 -2.81
CA SER A 223 16.27 -20.76 -1.65
C SER A 223 17.09 -21.47 -0.58
N THR A 224 18.27 -21.96 -0.94
CA THR A 224 19.20 -22.57 0.01
C THR A 224 19.82 -21.52 0.95
N PRO A 225 20.28 -21.90 2.16
CA PRO A 225 20.97 -20.99 3.08
C PRO A 225 22.13 -20.22 2.41
N ALA A 226 22.88 -20.88 1.53
CA ALA A 226 23.98 -20.24 0.78
C ALA A 226 23.49 -19.17 -0.21
N ALA A 227 22.40 -19.44 -0.94
CA ALA A 227 21.80 -18.45 -1.85
C ALA A 227 21.24 -17.25 -1.09
N ILE A 228 20.57 -17.50 0.05
CA ILE A 228 20.04 -16.45 0.94
C ILE A 228 21.17 -15.56 1.46
N ASP A 229 22.24 -16.18 2.01
CA ASP A 229 23.39 -15.46 2.56
C ASP A 229 24.10 -14.61 1.50
N ASN A 230 24.33 -15.16 0.32
CA ASN A 230 24.94 -14.43 -0.80
C ASN A 230 24.06 -13.25 -1.26
N CYS A 231 22.75 -13.50 -1.43
CA CYS A 231 21.80 -12.46 -1.83
C CYS A 231 21.80 -11.28 -0.84
N LEU A 232 21.69 -11.57 0.46
CA LEU A 232 21.71 -10.55 1.51
C LEU A 232 23.03 -9.80 1.58
N SER A 233 24.17 -10.48 1.38
CA SER A 233 25.49 -9.86 1.39
C SER A 233 25.65 -8.84 0.26
N VAL A 234 25.16 -9.17 -0.94
CA VAL A 234 25.17 -8.24 -2.08
C VAL A 234 24.17 -7.10 -1.86
N ALA A 235 23.01 -7.41 -1.29
CA ALA A 235 22.01 -6.38 -0.98
C ALA A 235 22.54 -5.35 0.02
N ASP A 236 23.32 -5.78 1.03
CA ASP A 236 23.96 -4.87 2.00
C ASP A 236 24.97 -3.95 1.33
N GLU A 237 25.72 -4.43 0.31
CA GLU A 237 26.70 -3.62 -0.44
C GLU A 237 26.03 -2.48 -1.23
N TYR A 238 24.82 -2.73 -1.78
CA TYR A 238 24.15 -1.79 -2.69
C TYR A 238 22.97 -1.05 -2.08
N ASP A 239 22.64 -1.28 -0.81
CA ASP A 239 21.48 -0.73 -0.10
C ASP A 239 20.16 -0.98 -0.88
N VAL A 240 19.88 -2.24 -1.18
CA VAL A 240 18.62 -2.67 -1.81
C VAL A 240 17.90 -3.70 -0.95
N GLN A 241 16.58 -3.77 -1.04
CA GLN A 241 15.79 -4.71 -0.24
C GLN A 241 15.86 -6.13 -0.81
N VAL A 242 15.72 -7.12 0.07
CA VAL A 242 15.49 -8.52 -0.30
C VAL A 242 14.11 -8.95 0.16
N ALA A 243 13.30 -9.45 -0.77
CA ALA A 243 12.03 -10.09 -0.49
C ALA A 243 12.17 -11.62 -0.66
N ILE A 244 11.52 -12.39 0.21
CA ILE A 244 11.61 -13.85 0.17
C ILE A 244 10.24 -14.53 0.27
N HIS A 245 10.00 -15.49 -0.64
CA HIS A 245 9.12 -16.62 -0.47
C HIS A 245 9.99 -17.77 0.03
N THR A 246 9.78 -18.19 1.27
CA THR A 246 10.64 -19.22 1.89
C THR A 246 10.32 -20.63 1.37
N ASP A 247 11.19 -21.58 1.67
CA ASP A 247 11.15 -22.93 1.14
C ASP A 247 9.98 -23.76 1.71
N THR A 248 8.90 -23.87 0.96
CA THR A 248 7.66 -24.57 1.34
C THR A 248 7.90 -26.07 1.54
N LEU A 249 8.78 -26.66 0.76
CA LEU A 249 9.08 -28.10 0.77
C LEU A 249 10.18 -28.47 1.79
N ASN A 250 10.80 -27.47 2.42
CA ASN A 250 11.96 -27.67 3.31
C ASN A 250 13.14 -28.41 2.63
N GLU A 251 13.31 -28.20 1.31
CA GLU A 251 14.38 -28.85 0.53
C GLU A 251 15.77 -28.33 0.91
N GLY A 252 15.89 -27.05 1.24
CA GLY A 252 17.14 -26.39 1.65
C GLY A 252 17.39 -26.40 3.15
N GLY A 253 16.52 -27.02 3.93
CA GLY A 253 16.51 -27.02 5.39
C GLY A 253 15.16 -26.55 5.95
N PHE A 254 15.02 -26.60 7.26
CA PHE A 254 13.83 -26.10 7.95
C PHE A 254 13.90 -24.57 8.18
N LEU A 255 12.92 -24.03 8.86
CA LEU A 255 12.85 -22.58 9.13
C LEU A 255 14.09 -22.06 9.88
N GLU A 256 14.62 -22.87 10.81
CA GLU A 256 15.78 -22.51 11.62
C GLU A 256 17.04 -22.26 10.76
N GLU A 257 17.28 -23.08 9.73
CA GLU A 257 18.40 -22.87 8.79
C GLU A 257 18.19 -21.62 7.94
N THR A 258 16.95 -21.35 7.53
CA THR A 258 16.60 -20.12 6.80
C THR A 258 16.81 -18.88 7.67
N LEU A 259 16.32 -18.87 8.91
CA LEU A 259 16.52 -17.76 9.85
C LEU A 259 18.03 -17.57 10.18
N ALA A 260 18.76 -18.66 10.35
CA ALA A 260 20.21 -18.60 10.57
C ALA A 260 20.96 -17.98 9.36
N ALA A 261 20.47 -18.21 8.13
CA ALA A 261 21.05 -17.62 6.91
C ALA A 261 20.80 -16.11 6.81
N PHE A 262 19.78 -15.58 7.47
CA PHE A 262 19.54 -14.12 7.52
C PHE A 262 20.64 -13.40 8.29
N LYS A 263 21.26 -14.00 9.29
CA LYS A 263 22.34 -13.41 10.11
C LYS A 263 21.99 -12.01 10.62
N ASP A 264 20.78 -11.87 11.17
CA ASP A 264 20.21 -10.61 11.67
C ASP A 264 20.10 -9.47 10.64
N ARG A 265 20.25 -9.75 9.34
CA ARG A 265 20.10 -8.77 8.25
C ARG A 265 18.64 -8.57 7.92
N THR A 266 18.27 -7.35 7.56
CA THR A 266 16.91 -6.98 7.19
C THR A 266 16.43 -7.77 5.97
N ILE A 267 15.20 -8.32 6.07
CA ILE A 267 14.55 -9.04 4.98
C ILE A 267 13.03 -8.89 5.05
N HIS A 268 12.39 -8.76 3.88
CA HIS A 268 10.94 -8.71 3.73
C HIS A 268 10.42 -10.12 3.45
N THR A 269 9.63 -10.70 4.34
CA THR A 269 9.00 -12.00 4.13
C THR A 269 7.59 -11.85 3.57
N TYR A 270 7.31 -12.56 2.48
CA TYR A 270 5.99 -12.59 1.85
C TYR A 270 5.10 -13.63 2.53
N HIS A 271 3.76 -13.43 2.48
CA HIS A 271 2.74 -14.36 3.02
C HIS A 271 3.23 -15.15 4.26
N THR A 272 3.66 -14.40 5.26
CA THR A 272 4.40 -14.94 6.44
C THR A 272 3.53 -15.84 7.34
N GLU A 273 2.27 -16.07 7.01
CA GLU A 273 1.43 -17.07 7.66
C GLU A 273 1.53 -18.47 7.03
N GLY A 274 2.09 -18.57 5.82
CA GLY A 274 2.41 -19.82 5.16
C GLY A 274 1.37 -20.34 4.15
N ALA A 275 0.15 -19.78 4.08
CA ALA A 275 -0.86 -20.28 3.14
C ALA A 275 -0.52 -19.94 1.67
N GLY A 276 0.14 -18.81 1.42
CA GLY A 276 0.68 -18.45 0.10
C GLY A 276 2.00 -19.15 -0.25
N GLY A 277 2.54 -19.95 0.65
CA GLY A 277 3.83 -20.64 0.57
C GLY A 277 4.78 -20.22 1.70
N GLY A 278 5.78 -21.05 1.95
CA GLY A 278 6.75 -20.85 3.02
C GLY A 278 6.85 -22.07 3.92
N HIS A 279 7.89 -22.11 4.74
CA HIS A 279 8.16 -23.23 5.64
C HIS A 279 6.92 -23.68 6.40
N ALA A 280 6.55 -24.92 6.25
CA ALA A 280 5.44 -25.49 7.00
C ALA A 280 5.99 -26.41 8.13
N PRO A 281 5.35 -26.37 9.30
CA PRO A 281 4.11 -25.62 9.61
C PRO A 281 4.35 -24.21 10.19
N ASP A 282 5.59 -23.74 10.30
CA ASP A 282 5.99 -22.80 11.33
C ASP A 282 6.67 -21.51 10.86
N ILE A 283 6.51 -21.13 9.58
CA ILE A 283 7.00 -19.84 9.04
C ILE A 283 6.59 -18.64 9.92
N LEU A 284 5.44 -18.73 10.60
CA LEU A 284 4.96 -17.70 11.54
C LEU A 284 5.98 -17.35 12.64
N LYS A 285 6.91 -18.25 13.00
CA LYS A 285 7.99 -17.95 13.95
C LYS A 285 8.91 -16.82 13.46
N ALA A 286 9.02 -16.63 12.14
CA ALA A 286 9.79 -15.52 11.57
C ALA A 286 9.26 -14.14 11.97
N ILE A 287 7.96 -14.02 12.30
CA ILE A 287 7.33 -12.78 12.77
C ILE A 287 7.97 -12.28 14.08
N GLY A 288 8.49 -13.19 14.91
CA GLY A 288 9.18 -12.87 16.14
C GLY A 288 10.61 -12.34 15.98
N GLN A 289 11.14 -12.22 14.76
CA GLN A 289 12.48 -11.72 14.50
C GLN A 289 12.46 -10.22 14.22
N ASN A 290 13.34 -9.45 14.89
CA ASN A 290 13.39 -7.99 14.74
C ASN A 290 13.84 -7.52 13.35
N ASN A 291 14.66 -8.31 12.67
CA ASN A 291 15.17 -8.04 11.32
C ASN A 291 14.22 -8.49 10.20
N VAL A 292 13.13 -9.19 10.54
CA VAL A 292 12.12 -9.64 9.57
C VAL A 292 10.99 -8.61 9.48
N LEU A 293 10.68 -8.18 8.26
CA LEU A 293 9.58 -7.28 7.93
C LEU A 293 8.46 -8.11 7.27
N PRO A 294 7.48 -8.61 8.05
CA PRO A 294 6.50 -9.55 7.55
C PRO A 294 5.35 -8.87 6.81
N SER A 295 4.88 -9.51 5.75
CA SER A 295 3.66 -9.13 5.03
C SER A 295 2.67 -10.28 4.91
N SER A 296 1.38 -9.92 4.88
CA SER A 296 0.28 -10.79 4.47
C SER A 296 -0.04 -10.58 3.00
N THR A 297 -0.69 -11.57 2.40
CA THR A 297 -1.37 -11.44 1.12
C THR A 297 -2.89 -11.43 1.28
N ASN A 298 -3.58 -10.74 0.39
CA ASN A 298 -4.99 -10.42 0.61
C ASN A 298 -5.98 -11.60 0.53
N PRO A 299 -5.74 -12.72 -0.16
CA PRO A 299 -6.72 -13.81 -0.22
C PRO A 299 -7.05 -14.46 1.11
N THR A 300 -6.09 -14.55 2.03
CA THR A 300 -6.33 -15.10 3.37
C THR A 300 -6.96 -14.08 4.33
N ARG A 301 -7.12 -12.82 3.90
CA ARG A 301 -7.57 -11.72 4.75
C ARG A 301 -8.96 -11.20 4.36
N PRO A 302 -9.82 -11.00 5.35
CA PRO A 302 -9.83 -11.64 6.67
C PRO A 302 -10.22 -13.13 6.56
N TYR A 303 -9.94 -13.91 7.59
CA TYR A 303 -10.41 -15.30 7.70
C TYR A 303 -11.94 -15.35 7.70
N THR A 304 -12.51 -16.04 6.71
CA THR A 304 -13.95 -16.24 6.52
C THR A 304 -14.29 -17.72 6.45
N ILE A 305 -15.58 -18.05 6.50
CA ILE A 305 -16.06 -19.43 6.34
C ILE A 305 -15.63 -20.11 5.04
N ASN A 306 -15.33 -19.34 3.99
CA ASN A 306 -14.94 -19.86 2.68
C ASN A 306 -13.42 -19.83 2.46
N THR A 307 -12.64 -19.18 3.33
CA THR A 307 -11.20 -18.92 3.08
C THR A 307 -10.41 -20.21 2.86
N ILE A 308 -10.71 -21.26 3.62
CA ILE A 308 -9.97 -22.53 3.52
C ILE A 308 -10.19 -23.17 2.15
N ASP A 309 -11.44 -23.33 1.74
CA ASP A 309 -11.78 -23.99 0.48
C ASP A 309 -11.28 -23.17 -0.72
N GLU A 310 -11.50 -21.85 -0.71
CA GLU A 310 -11.00 -20.96 -1.77
C GLU A 310 -9.47 -21.01 -1.90
N HIS A 311 -8.77 -21.10 -0.77
CA HIS A 311 -7.31 -21.10 -0.79
C HIS A 311 -6.73 -22.46 -1.18
N LEU A 312 -7.38 -23.57 -0.79
CA LEU A 312 -7.05 -24.90 -1.27
C LEU A 312 -7.17 -24.97 -2.80
N ASP A 313 -8.27 -24.48 -3.37
CA ASP A 313 -8.46 -24.42 -4.82
C ASP A 313 -7.36 -23.60 -5.51
N MET A 314 -7.02 -22.43 -4.97
CA MET A 314 -5.95 -21.60 -5.52
C MET A 314 -4.59 -22.30 -5.45
N LEU A 315 -4.26 -22.95 -4.33
CA LEU A 315 -3.00 -23.69 -4.17
C LEU A 315 -2.89 -24.84 -5.17
N MET A 316 -3.97 -25.62 -5.34
CA MET A 316 -4.03 -26.73 -6.29
C MET A 316 -3.72 -26.24 -7.71
N VAL A 317 -4.30 -25.11 -8.13
CA VAL A 317 -4.09 -24.53 -9.47
C VAL A 317 -2.67 -23.96 -9.62
N CYS A 318 -2.21 -23.16 -8.66
CA CYS A 318 -0.93 -22.45 -8.76
C CYS A 318 0.28 -23.39 -8.69
N HIS A 319 0.17 -24.51 -7.98
CA HIS A 319 1.23 -25.51 -7.87
C HIS A 319 1.05 -26.69 -8.83
N HIS A 320 0.11 -26.61 -9.78
CA HIS A 320 -0.17 -27.65 -10.78
C HIS A 320 -0.48 -29.02 -10.14
N LEU A 321 -1.18 -29.03 -9.00
CA LEU A 321 -1.59 -30.23 -8.28
C LEU A 321 -2.85 -30.83 -8.92
N ASP A 322 -2.98 -32.17 -8.82
CA ASP A 322 -4.12 -32.90 -9.37
C ASP A 322 -5.07 -33.38 -8.25
N PRO A 323 -6.34 -32.92 -8.23
CA PRO A 323 -7.30 -33.35 -7.22
C PRO A 323 -7.65 -34.85 -7.27
N ALA A 324 -7.25 -35.58 -8.30
CA ALA A 324 -7.38 -37.03 -8.38
C ALA A 324 -6.22 -37.77 -7.70
N ILE A 325 -5.16 -37.08 -7.30
CA ILE A 325 -3.98 -37.65 -6.63
C ILE A 325 -4.05 -37.35 -5.13
N ALA A 326 -4.14 -38.40 -4.31
CA ALA A 326 -4.29 -38.26 -2.86
C ALA A 326 -3.10 -37.54 -2.19
N GLU A 327 -1.90 -37.74 -2.71
CA GLU A 327 -0.66 -37.12 -2.23
C GLU A 327 -0.66 -35.60 -2.49
N ASP A 328 -1.18 -35.18 -3.63
CA ASP A 328 -1.30 -33.75 -3.97
C ASP A 328 -2.33 -33.05 -3.06
N ILE A 329 -3.45 -33.71 -2.78
CA ILE A 329 -4.45 -33.21 -1.82
C ILE A 329 -3.82 -33.10 -0.41
N ALA A 330 -3.13 -34.15 0.03
CA ALA A 330 -2.47 -34.16 1.34
C ALA A 330 -1.40 -33.06 1.46
N PHE A 331 -0.66 -32.80 0.36
CA PHE A 331 0.27 -31.68 0.30
C PHE A 331 -0.46 -30.35 0.48
N ALA A 332 -1.51 -30.07 -0.31
CA ALA A 332 -2.28 -28.84 -0.21
C ALA A 332 -2.86 -28.63 1.20
N GLU A 333 -3.51 -29.65 1.76
CA GLU A 333 -4.06 -29.61 3.10
C GLU A 333 -2.99 -29.42 4.20
N SER A 334 -1.74 -29.83 3.96
CA SER A 334 -0.63 -29.60 4.89
C SER A 334 -0.24 -28.12 4.97
N ARG A 335 -0.57 -27.30 3.97
CA ARG A 335 -0.21 -25.89 3.84
C ARG A 335 -1.35 -24.95 4.24
N ILE A 336 -2.58 -25.32 3.95
CA ILE A 336 -3.76 -24.47 4.20
C ILE A 336 -4.39 -24.91 5.51
N ARG A 337 -4.19 -24.11 6.56
CA ARG A 337 -4.63 -24.44 7.93
C ARG A 337 -5.40 -23.28 8.54
N ARG A 338 -6.56 -23.59 9.10
CA ARG A 338 -7.41 -22.59 9.78
C ARG A 338 -6.68 -21.94 10.97
N GLU A 339 -5.85 -22.70 11.67
CA GLU A 339 -5.13 -22.25 12.87
C GLU A 339 -4.17 -21.10 12.53
N THR A 340 -3.36 -21.26 11.48
CA THR A 340 -2.40 -20.24 11.05
C THR A 340 -3.10 -19.06 10.40
N ILE A 341 -4.14 -19.27 9.58
CA ILE A 341 -4.95 -18.22 8.95
C ILE A 341 -5.72 -17.41 9.99
N ALA A 342 -6.30 -18.04 11.02
CA ALA A 342 -6.96 -17.36 12.12
C ALA A 342 -5.97 -16.52 12.95
N ALA A 343 -4.80 -17.08 13.25
CA ALA A 343 -3.75 -16.37 13.98
C ALA A 343 -3.25 -15.14 13.22
N GLU A 344 -3.20 -15.20 11.89
CA GLU A 344 -2.78 -14.07 11.05
C GLU A 344 -3.66 -12.83 11.23
N ASP A 345 -5.00 -12.95 11.32
CA ASP A 345 -5.89 -11.82 11.61
C ASP A 345 -5.51 -11.14 12.92
N ILE A 346 -5.23 -11.93 13.94
CA ILE A 346 -4.86 -11.43 15.27
C ILE A 346 -3.49 -10.75 15.23
N LEU A 347 -2.50 -11.35 14.54
CA LEU A 347 -1.16 -10.79 14.37
C LEU A 347 -1.18 -9.48 13.58
N GLN A 348 -2.10 -9.33 12.62
CA GLN A 348 -2.37 -8.06 11.95
C GLN A 348 -2.87 -7.01 12.96
N ASP A 349 -3.81 -7.37 13.82
CA ASP A 349 -4.42 -6.44 14.78
C ASP A 349 -3.46 -6.08 15.93
N LEU A 350 -2.61 -7.01 16.35
CA LEU A 350 -1.55 -6.78 17.33
C LEU A 350 -0.40 -5.90 16.79
N GLY A 351 -0.31 -5.73 15.48
CA GLY A 351 0.79 -5.01 14.84
C GLY A 351 2.07 -5.85 14.76
N ALA A 352 1.95 -7.16 14.73
CA ALA A 352 3.07 -8.08 14.54
C ALA A 352 3.39 -8.28 13.05
N ILE A 353 2.37 -8.27 12.17
CA ILE A 353 2.55 -8.24 10.72
C ILE A 353 2.45 -6.80 10.23
N ALA A 354 3.51 -6.33 9.58
CA ALA A 354 3.70 -4.91 9.31
C ALA A 354 3.04 -4.42 8.02
N MET A 355 2.76 -5.30 7.06
CA MET A 355 2.30 -4.93 5.73
C MET A 355 1.18 -5.84 5.21
N MET A 356 0.42 -5.28 4.25
CA MET A 356 -0.55 -6.00 3.41
C MET A 356 -0.15 -5.81 1.95
N SER A 357 -0.15 -6.89 1.18
CA SER A 357 0.15 -6.91 -0.25
C SER A 357 -0.82 -7.80 -1.02
N SER A 358 -0.70 -7.90 -2.33
CA SER A 358 -1.65 -8.68 -3.12
C SER A 358 -1.22 -10.11 -3.42
N ASP A 359 0.00 -10.32 -3.85
CA ASP A 359 0.41 -11.52 -4.57
C ASP A 359 -0.31 -11.61 -5.93
N SER A 360 -0.28 -10.49 -6.66
CA SER A 360 -1.15 -10.26 -7.81
C SER A 360 -0.97 -11.29 -8.92
N GLN A 361 -2.08 -11.89 -9.36
CA GLN A 361 -2.16 -12.87 -10.45
C GLN A 361 -1.42 -14.21 -10.19
N ALA A 362 -0.78 -14.39 -9.02
CA ALA A 362 -0.26 -15.69 -8.60
C ALA A 362 -1.23 -16.36 -7.63
N MET A 363 -1.46 -15.77 -6.45
CA MET A 363 -2.48 -16.26 -5.50
C MET A 363 -3.25 -15.11 -4.87
N GLY A 364 -3.34 -13.93 -5.54
CA GLY A 364 -3.99 -12.76 -4.98
C GLY A 364 -4.48 -11.75 -6.00
N ARG A 365 -5.07 -10.65 -5.49
CA ARG A 365 -5.83 -9.67 -6.28
C ARG A 365 -5.34 -8.25 -6.00
N VAL A 366 -4.70 -7.62 -6.99
CA VAL A 366 -4.14 -6.26 -6.88
C VAL A 366 -5.17 -5.20 -6.48
N GLY A 367 -6.43 -5.34 -6.90
CA GLY A 367 -7.51 -4.40 -6.59
C GLY A 367 -8.09 -4.52 -5.18
N GLU A 368 -7.65 -5.47 -4.37
CA GLU A 368 -8.26 -5.78 -3.07
C GLU A 368 -7.35 -5.51 -1.86
N VAL A 369 -6.15 -4.98 -2.04
CA VAL A 369 -5.21 -4.71 -0.92
C VAL A 369 -5.85 -3.79 0.13
N ILE A 370 -6.36 -2.64 -0.30
CA ILE A 370 -6.97 -1.66 0.60
C ILE A 370 -8.26 -2.22 1.21
N LEU A 371 -9.13 -2.78 0.37
CA LEU A 371 -10.41 -3.35 0.79
C LEU A 371 -10.24 -4.41 1.89
N ARG A 372 -9.40 -5.41 1.64
CA ARG A 372 -9.16 -6.52 2.57
C ARG A 372 -8.50 -6.08 3.87
N THR A 373 -7.65 -5.05 3.81
CA THR A 373 -7.07 -4.43 5.01
C THR A 373 -8.16 -3.89 5.94
N TRP A 374 -9.13 -3.17 5.41
CA TRP A 374 -10.22 -2.60 6.21
C TRP A 374 -11.27 -3.62 6.65
N GLN A 375 -11.53 -4.65 5.85
CA GLN A 375 -12.35 -5.78 6.27
C GLN A 375 -11.72 -6.53 7.45
N THR A 376 -10.39 -6.71 7.44
CA THR A 376 -9.64 -7.31 8.55
C THR A 376 -9.73 -6.44 9.81
N ALA A 377 -9.53 -5.12 9.68
CA ALA A 377 -9.66 -4.18 10.80
C ALA A 377 -11.06 -4.22 11.43
N HIS A 378 -12.10 -4.26 10.60
CA HIS A 378 -13.47 -4.39 11.05
C HIS A 378 -13.70 -5.70 11.83
N LYS A 379 -13.31 -6.84 11.26
CA LYS A 379 -13.45 -8.15 11.90
C LYS A 379 -12.77 -8.16 13.27
N MET A 380 -11.55 -7.64 13.33
CA MET A 380 -10.78 -7.60 14.57
C MET A 380 -11.43 -6.70 15.62
N LYS A 381 -11.98 -5.54 15.24
CA LYS A 381 -12.75 -4.74 16.18
C LYS A 381 -13.97 -5.49 16.74
N VAL A 382 -14.73 -6.16 15.87
CA VAL A 382 -15.94 -6.89 16.28
C VAL A 382 -15.62 -8.05 17.22
N GLN A 383 -14.55 -8.78 16.96
CA GLN A 383 -14.19 -9.97 17.73
C GLN A 383 -13.32 -9.70 18.96
N ARG A 384 -12.51 -8.63 18.94
CA ARG A 384 -11.50 -8.34 19.98
C ARG A 384 -11.76 -7.04 20.76
N GLY A 385 -12.73 -6.21 20.34
CA GLY A 385 -13.01 -4.92 20.97
C GLY A 385 -12.01 -3.83 20.60
N PRO A 386 -11.92 -2.73 21.37
CA PRO A 386 -11.00 -1.61 21.12
C PRO A 386 -9.56 -2.01 21.36
N LEU A 387 -8.62 -1.36 20.62
CA LEU A 387 -7.19 -1.42 20.93
C LEU A 387 -6.86 -0.53 22.14
N GLU A 388 -5.68 -0.69 22.69
CA GLU A 388 -5.16 0.22 23.71
C GLU A 388 -5.16 1.68 23.18
N GLY A 389 -5.75 2.59 23.94
CA GLY A 389 -5.94 4.00 23.56
C GLY A 389 -7.14 4.27 22.64
N ASP A 390 -7.80 3.24 22.13
CA ASP A 390 -9.13 3.33 21.50
C ASP A 390 -10.23 3.10 22.53
N ASN A 391 -11.47 3.37 22.17
CA ASN A 391 -12.63 3.17 23.04
C ASN A 391 -13.87 2.75 22.24
N GLU A 392 -15.04 2.70 22.87
CA GLU A 392 -16.29 2.35 22.20
C GLU A 392 -16.75 3.36 21.13
N PHE A 393 -16.17 4.57 21.13
CA PHE A 393 -16.60 5.69 20.29
C PHE A 393 -15.70 5.94 19.09
N HIS A 394 -14.41 5.61 19.15
CA HIS A 394 -13.47 5.78 18.05
C HIS A 394 -12.36 4.73 18.06
N ASP A 395 -11.78 4.49 16.89
CA ASP A 395 -10.74 3.50 16.61
C ASP A 395 -9.47 4.13 16.02
N ASN A 396 -9.11 5.33 16.45
CA ASN A 396 -8.04 6.10 15.83
C ASN A 396 -6.70 5.34 15.79
N ASN A 397 -6.34 4.62 16.87
CA ASN A 397 -5.09 3.85 16.91
C ASN A 397 -5.15 2.64 15.96
N ARG A 398 -6.28 1.92 15.92
CA ARG A 398 -6.47 0.84 14.95
C ARG A 398 -6.40 1.37 13.52
N VAL A 399 -7.05 2.49 13.23
CA VAL A 399 -7.04 3.10 11.89
C VAL A 399 -5.62 3.51 11.49
N LYS A 400 -4.84 4.15 12.36
CA LYS A 400 -3.44 4.51 12.12
C LYS A 400 -2.57 3.26 11.89
N ARG A 401 -2.81 2.17 12.63
CA ARG A 401 -2.11 0.89 12.45
C ARG A 401 -2.38 0.27 11.09
N TYR A 402 -3.65 0.22 10.68
CA TYR A 402 -4.04 -0.45 9.44
C TYR A 402 -3.72 0.36 8.20
N ILE A 403 -3.84 1.70 8.22
CA ILE A 403 -3.45 2.52 7.08
C ILE A 403 -1.94 2.43 6.81
N ALA A 404 -1.13 2.32 7.86
CA ALA A 404 0.32 2.20 7.73
C ALA A 404 0.75 0.94 6.96
N LYS A 405 -0.06 -0.14 6.97
CA LYS A 405 0.26 -1.44 6.37
C LYS A 405 0.34 -1.43 4.84
N TYR A 406 -0.35 -0.52 4.19
CA TYR A 406 -0.33 -0.42 2.73
C TYR A 406 0.10 0.98 2.24
N THR A 407 0.62 1.81 3.13
CA THR A 407 1.14 3.16 2.80
C THR A 407 2.58 3.30 3.27
N ILE A 408 2.82 3.77 4.50
CA ILE A 408 4.17 4.12 4.96
C ILE A 408 5.07 2.90 5.23
N ASN A 409 4.54 1.79 5.75
CA ASN A 409 5.38 0.63 6.07
C ASN A 409 6.00 -0.03 4.83
N PRO A 410 5.26 -0.33 3.73
CA PRO A 410 5.88 -0.80 2.51
C PRO A 410 6.84 0.23 1.88
N ALA A 411 6.57 1.54 2.02
CA ALA A 411 7.50 2.58 1.58
C ALA A 411 8.82 2.55 2.35
N ILE A 412 8.78 2.41 3.68
CA ILE A 412 9.97 2.25 4.53
C ILE A 412 10.71 0.96 4.13
N THR A 413 9.99 -0.15 4.03
CA THR A 413 10.55 -1.47 3.73
C THR A 413 11.37 -1.47 2.44
N HIS A 414 10.88 -0.80 1.39
CA HIS A 414 11.57 -0.75 0.08
C HIS A 414 12.40 0.52 -0.15
N GLY A 415 12.59 1.34 0.89
CA GLY A 415 13.44 2.55 0.82
C GLY A 415 12.85 3.68 -0.03
N LEU A 416 11.53 3.79 -0.09
CA LEU A 416 10.78 4.75 -0.91
C LEU A 416 10.12 5.87 -0.09
N SER A 417 10.22 5.80 1.24
CA SER A 417 9.46 6.67 2.16
C SER A 417 9.84 8.15 2.10
N HIS A 418 10.95 8.49 1.50
CA HIS A 418 11.34 9.88 1.24
C HIS A 418 10.55 10.54 0.10
N GLU A 419 9.93 9.75 -0.77
CA GLU A 419 9.13 10.21 -1.91
C GLU A 419 7.63 10.01 -1.70
N ILE A 420 7.21 8.89 -1.10
CA ILE A 420 5.81 8.43 -1.05
C ILE A 420 5.45 7.81 0.30
N GLY A 421 4.21 7.38 0.46
CA GLY A 421 3.72 6.55 1.56
C GLY A 421 3.04 7.30 2.70
N SER A 422 2.97 8.63 2.65
CA SER A 422 2.22 9.42 3.64
C SER A 422 1.86 10.80 3.10
N VAL A 423 0.87 11.44 3.74
CA VAL A 423 0.47 12.83 3.47
C VAL A 423 1.39 13.75 4.28
N GLU A 424 2.61 13.99 3.77
CA GLU A 424 3.62 14.81 4.42
C GLU A 424 4.27 15.78 3.42
N VAL A 425 4.62 16.97 3.91
CA VAL A 425 5.26 18.01 3.10
C VAL A 425 6.55 17.50 2.45
N GLY A 426 6.72 17.80 1.16
CA GLY A 426 7.87 17.41 0.34
C GLY A 426 7.69 16.10 -0.43
N LYS A 427 6.77 15.24 -0.05
CA LYS A 427 6.49 13.98 -0.76
C LYS A 427 5.71 14.21 -2.05
N LEU A 428 5.84 13.28 -2.99
CA LEU A 428 5.05 13.25 -4.21
C LEU A 428 3.56 13.29 -3.85
N ALA A 429 2.79 14.11 -4.52
CA ALA A 429 1.35 14.25 -4.25
C ALA A 429 0.55 13.09 -4.86
N ASP A 430 0.82 11.89 -4.36
CA ASP A 430 0.08 10.66 -4.65
C ASP A 430 -0.99 10.48 -3.59
N LEU A 431 -2.19 10.90 -3.89
CA LEU A 431 -3.26 11.08 -2.92
C LEU A 431 -4.56 10.43 -3.41
N VAL A 432 -5.37 9.96 -2.47
CA VAL A 432 -6.69 9.38 -2.77
C VAL A 432 -7.75 10.05 -1.92
N LEU A 433 -8.79 10.55 -2.59
CA LEU A 433 -9.99 11.08 -1.95
C LEU A 433 -11.08 10.02 -1.89
N TRP A 434 -11.74 9.94 -0.75
CA TRP A 434 -12.79 8.97 -0.48
C TRP A 434 -14.02 9.66 0.12
N LYS A 435 -15.19 9.38 -0.40
CA LYS A 435 -16.42 9.64 0.38
C LYS A 435 -16.43 8.67 1.56
N PRO A 436 -16.72 9.10 2.80
CA PRO A 436 -16.72 8.23 3.97
C PRO A 436 -17.54 6.94 3.79
N ALA A 437 -18.70 7.03 3.14
CA ALA A 437 -19.56 5.88 2.85
C ALA A 437 -18.94 4.84 1.89
N PHE A 438 -17.89 5.21 1.14
CA PHE A 438 -17.21 4.36 0.16
C PHE A 438 -15.71 4.19 0.48
N PHE A 439 -15.31 4.57 1.69
CA PHE A 439 -13.93 4.51 2.14
C PHE A 439 -13.35 3.09 1.97
N GLY A 440 -12.17 3.01 1.36
CA GLY A 440 -11.47 1.75 1.13
C GLY A 440 -12.06 0.84 0.04
N VAL A 441 -13.18 1.23 -0.60
CA VAL A 441 -13.83 0.44 -1.66
C VAL A 441 -13.80 1.17 -2.99
N LYS A 442 -14.30 2.42 -3.03
CA LYS A 442 -14.42 3.21 -4.27
C LYS A 442 -13.85 4.61 -4.05
N PRO A 443 -12.63 4.88 -4.50
CA PRO A 443 -12.08 6.23 -4.50
C PRO A 443 -13.00 7.20 -5.24
N SER A 444 -13.17 8.41 -4.73
CA SER A 444 -13.86 9.48 -5.46
C SER A 444 -12.92 10.21 -6.44
N MET A 445 -11.61 10.18 -6.16
CA MET A 445 -10.59 10.75 -7.02
C MET A 445 -9.22 10.19 -6.65
N ILE A 446 -8.39 9.93 -7.65
CA ILE A 446 -7.01 9.48 -7.47
C ILE A 446 -6.10 10.51 -8.14
N ILE A 447 -5.16 11.03 -7.34
CA ILE A 447 -4.20 12.06 -7.74
C ILE A 447 -2.83 11.41 -7.82
N LYS A 448 -2.13 11.61 -8.91
CA LYS A 448 -0.75 11.19 -9.14
C LYS A 448 0.12 12.41 -9.37
N GLY A 449 1.16 12.59 -8.55
CA GLY A 449 2.06 13.73 -8.67
C GLY A 449 1.32 15.06 -8.84
N GLY A 450 0.26 15.28 -8.07
CA GLY A 450 -0.54 16.52 -8.09
C GLY A 450 -1.59 16.64 -9.21
N MET A 451 -1.65 15.70 -10.16
CA MET A 451 -2.65 15.70 -11.23
C MET A 451 -3.69 14.61 -11.03
N ILE A 452 -4.94 14.90 -11.39
CA ILE A 452 -6.02 13.90 -11.35
C ILE A 452 -5.74 12.83 -12.39
N ALA A 453 -5.50 11.59 -11.91
CA ALA A 453 -5.16 10.44 -12.75
C ALA A 453 -6.37 9.55 -13.02
N ALA A 454 -7.31 9.42 -12.08
CA ALA A 454 -8.53 8.65 -12.27
C ALA A 454 -9.67 9.17 -11.40
N ALA A 455 -10.89 9.05 -11.92
CA ALA A 455 -12.12 9.37 -11.20
C ALA A 455 -13.31 8.62 -11.79
N PRO A 456 -14.37 8.34 -10.99
CA PRO A 456 -15.63 7.84 -11.53
C PRO A 456 -16.36 8.94 -12.32
N MET A 457 -16.76 8.61 -13.54
CA MET A 457 -17.48 9.51 -14.45
C MET A 457 -18.61 8.76 -15.15
N GLY A 458 -19.73 9.43 -15.36
CA GLY A 458 -20.86 8.93 -16.14
C GLY A 458 -20.62 8.97 -17.65
N ASP A 459 -21.72 9.07 -18.39
CA ASP A 459 -21.66 9.22 -19.86
C ASP A 459 -20.90 10.51 -20.23
N ILE A 460 -19.83 10.35 -21.00
CA ILE A 460 -18.98 11.48 -21.42
C ILE A 460 -19.65 12.44 -22.40
N ASN A 461 -20.75 12.01 -23.05
CA ASN A 461 -21.55 12.85 -23.94
C ASN A 461 -22.75 13.53 -23.21
N ALA A 462 -22.93 13.29 -21.92
CA ALA A 462 -24.00 13.93 -21.17
C ALA A 462 -23.65 15.38 -20.80
N SER A 463 -24.68 16.19 -20.53
CA SER A 463 -24.52 17.60 -20.14
C SER A 463 -23.88 17.78 -18.75
N ILE A 464 -23.84 16.72 -17.93
CA ILE A 464 -23.23 16.69 -16.60
C ILE A 464 -22.50 15.35 -16.40
N PRO A 465 -21.51 15.26 -15.50
CA PRO A 465 -20.67 14.06 -15.37
C PRO A 465 -21.29 12.91 -14.57
N THR A 466 -22.54 13.02 -14.11
CA THR A 466 -23.15 12.08 -13.15
C THR A 466 -24.14 11.05 -13.71
N PRO A 467 -24.62 11.06 -14.98
CA PRO A 467 -25.56 10.06 -15.47
C PRO A 467 -25.00 8.63 -15.42
N GLN A 468 -25.85 7.69 -15.07
CA GLN A 468 -25.51 6.26 -15.10
C GLN A 468 -25.42 5.73 -16.54
N PRO A 469 -24.58 4.73 -16.80
CA PRO A 469 -23.66 4.08 -15.85
C PRO A 469 -22.41 4.92 -15.56
N VAL A 470 -21.98 4.92 -14.30
CA VAL A 470 -20.74 5.58 -13.85
C VAL A 470 -19.61 4.55 -13.86
N HIS A 471 -18.52 4.87 -14.51
CA HIS A 471 -17.32 4.03 -14.59
C HIS A 471 -16.09 4.79 -14.12
N TYR A 472 -15.10 4.09 -13.57
CA TYR A 472 -13.76 4.66 -13.41
C TYR A 472 -13.16 4.93 -14.78
N ARG A 473 -12.62 6.12 -14.93
CA ARG A 473 -11.99 6.55 -16.18
C ARG A 473 -10.62 7.15 -15.91
N PRO A 474 -9.63 6.88 -16.79
CA PRO A 474 -8.36 7.60 -16.75
C PRO A 474 -8.60 9.08 -17.04
N MET A 475 -7.95 9.94 -16.26
CA MET A 475 -7.93 11.40 -16.41
C MET A 475 -6.58 11.85 -16.93
N PHE A 476 -6.40 13.16 -17.17
CA PHE A 476 -5.20 13.70 -17.82
C PHE A 476 -3.89 13.33 -17.12
N GLY A 477 -3.88 13.14 -15.80
CA GLY A 477 -2.72 12.65 -15.04
C GLY A 477 -2.30 11.22 -15.35
N ALA A 478 -3.15 10.42 -16.03
CA ALA A 478 -2.86 9.05 -16.45
C ALA A 478 -2.48 8.92 -17.94
N TYR A 479 -2.40 10.04 -18.68
CA TYR A 479 -2.02 9.98 -20.09
C TYR A 479 -0.48 10.02 -20.25
N PRO A 480 0.11 9.34 -21.24
CA PRO A 480 1.54 9.05 -21.30
C PRO A 480 2.47 10.22 -21.03
N ARG A 481 2.27 11.38 -21.68
CA ARG A 481 3.15 12.55 -21.45
C ARG A 481 2.93 13.22 -20.09
N GLY A 482 1.72 13.14 -19.53
CA GLY A 482 1.42 13.58 -18.16
C GLY A 482 2.11 12.69 -17.14
N VAL A 483 2.09 11.38 -17.37
CA VAL A 483 2.71 10.36 -16.52
C VAL A 483 4.20 10.61 -16.30
N HIS A 484 4.91 11.16 -17.29
CA HIS A 484 6.32 11.48 -17.18
C HIS A 484 6.65 12.50 -16.08
N ASN A 485 5.70 13.36 -15.73
CA ASN A 485 5.87 14.39 -14.70
C ASN A 485 5.19 14.03 -13.36
N THR A 486 4.39 12.96 -13.33
CA THR A 486 3.52 12.61 -12.19
C THR A 486 3.87 11.27 -11.56
N CYS A 487 4.71 10.47 -12.20
CA CYS A 487 5.07 9.14 -11.72
C CYS A 487 6.58 8.97 -11.63
N ILE A 488 7.01 8.10 -10.71
CA ILE A 488 8.42 7.77 -10.47
C ILE A 488 8.72 6.35 -10.97
N THR A 489 9.84 6.19 -11.67
CA THR A 489 10.53 4.90 -11.79
C THR A 489 11.63 4.87 -10.74
N PHE A 490 11.51 3.96 -9.79
CA PHE A 490 12.52 3.78 -8.74
C PHE A 490 13.66 2.91 -9.28
N LEU A 491 14.88 3.32 -8.99
CA LEU A 491 16.11 2.61 -9.36
C LEU A 491 17.01 2.44 -8.15
N SER A 492 17.96 1.50 -8.21
CA SER A 492 19.07 1.47 -7.26
C SER A 492 19.97 2.70 -7.42
N GLN A 493 20.61 3.14 -6.34
CA GLN A 493 21.54 4.29 -6.41
C GLN A 493 22.65 4.07 -7.44
N VAL A 494 23.23 2.86 -7.48
CA VAL A 494 24.29 2.53 -8.44
C VAL A 494 23.84 2.59 -9.90
N ALA A 495 22.57 2.30 -10.20
CA ALA A 495 22.02 2.44 -11.55
C ALA A 495 21.86 3.91 -11.95
N ILE A 496 21.48 4.77 -11.00
CA ILE A 496 21.43 6.23 -11.21
C ILE A 496 22.84 6.76 -11.50
N ASP A 497 23.84 6.38 -10.69
CA ASP A 497 25.23 6.80 -10.86
C ASP A 497 25.79 6.34 -12.22
N LYS A 498 25.35 5.19 -12.71
CA LYS A 498 25.66 4.66 -14.05
C LYS A 498 24.83 5.26 -15.18
N LYS A 499 23.93 6.20 -14.87
CA LYS A 499 23.05 6.88 -15.84
C LYS A 499 22.19 5.90 -16.65
N VAL A 500 21.63 4.90 -15.99
CA VAL A 500 20.78 3.88 -16.64
C VAL A 500 19.54 4.53 -17.25
N ALA A 501 18.90 5.46 -16.54
CA ALA A 501 17.71 6.16 -17.03
C ALA A 501 18.00 6.91 -18.36
N GLU A 502 19.11 7.62 -18.43
CA GLU A 502 19.50 8.35 -19.66
C GLU A 502 19.84 7.38 -20.80
N LYS A 503 20.55 6.29 -20.51
CA LYS A 503 20.90 5.27 -21.52
C LYS A 503 19.67 4.58 -22.09
N LEU A 504 18.65 4.34 -21.27
CA LEU A 504 17.38 3.74 -21.68
C LEU A 504 16.36 4.78 -22.18
N ASN A 505 16.70 6.09 -22.11
CA ASN A 505 15.84 7.21 -22.49
C ASN A 505 14.50 7.20 -21.74
N LEU A 506 14.50 6.84 -20.44
CA LEU A 506 13.32 6.88 -19.58
C LEU A 506 12.84 8.32 -19.40
N LYS A 507 11.55 8.51 -19.29
CA LYS A 507 10.90 9.83 -19.25
C LYS A 507 10.28 10.17 -17.91
N LYS A 508 9.86 9.15 -17.14
CA LYS A 508 9.36 9.37 -15.78
C LYS A 508 10.40 10.03 -14.88
N LEU A 509 9.94 10.59 -13.78
CA LEU A 509 10.80 11.01 -12.69
C LEU A 509 11.60 9.80 -12.19
N ILE A 510 12.86 10.03 -11.85
CA ILE A 510 13.75 8.99 -11.33
C ILE A 510 14.10 9.31 -9.88
N SER A 511 13.96 8.32 -9.01
CA SER A 511 14.38 8.43 -7.61
C SER A 511 15.05 7.15 -7.14
N PRO A 512 16.08 7.21 -6.27
CA PRO A 512 16.72 6.03 -5.73
C PRO A 512 15.87 5.37 -4.63
N CYS A 513 15.94 4.04 -4.52
CA CYS A 513 15.68 3.39 -3.24
C CYS A 513 16.88 3.64 -2.30
N LYS A 514 16.64 3.78 -1.01
CA LYS A 514 17.69 4.02 0.00
C LYS A 514 17.27 3.66 1.41
N ASN A 515 18.27 3.42 2.26
CA ASN A 515 18.07 3.09 3.68
C ASN A 515 17.26 1.81 3.91
N THR A 516 17.46 0.79 3.08
CA THR A 516 16.73 -0.49 3.17
C THR A 516 17.40 -1.48 4.11
N ARG A 517 18.70 -1.34 4.38
CA ARG A 517 19.48 -2.34 5.11
C ARG A 517 19.64 -2.05 6.60
N SER A 518 19.38 -0.81 7.04
CA SER A 518 19.49 -0.40 8.44
C SER A 518 18.16 -0.40 9.20
N ILE A 519 17.06 -0.74 8.53
CA ILE A 519 15.72 -0.78 9.13
C ILE A 519 15.43 -2.12 9.79
N THR A 520 14.58 -2.06 10.80
CA THR A 520 14.10 -3.21 11.54
C THR A 520 12.59 -3.12 11.73
N LYS A 521 12.01 -4.10 12.39
CA LYS A 521 10.59 -4.08 12.76
C LYS A 521 10.23 -2.88 13.65
N ALA A 522 11.19 -2.34 14.41
CA ALA A 522 11.01 -1.15 15.24
C ALA A 522 10.72 0.14 14.41
N ASP A 523 11.07 0.15 13.12
CA ASP A 523 10.81 1.27 12.22
C ASP A 523 9.40 1.26 11.62
N MET A 524 8.69 0.14 11.72
CA MET A 524 7.33 -0.04 11.17
C MET A 524 6.31 0.75 11.99
N LYS A 525 5.68 1.74 11.38
CA LYS A 525 4.73 2.64 12.06
C LYS A 525 3.52 1.86 12.60
N HIS A 526 3.27 1.96 13.91
CA HIS A 526 2.22 1.25 14.65
C HIS A 526 2.25 -0.28 14.55
N ASN A 527 3.31 -0.87 13.98
CA ASN A 527 3.42 -2.30 13.70
C ASN A 527 4.79 -2.85 14.13
N THR A 528 5.18 -2.52 15.36
CA THR A 528 6.49 -2.85 15.93
C THR A 528 6.50 -4.09 16.81
N TYR A 529 5.33 -4.73 17.03
CA TYR A 529 5.22 -5.87 17.94
C TYR A 529 6.02 -7.07 17.43
N CYS A 530 6.88 -7.61 18.29
CA CYS A 530 7.81 -8.68 17.99
C CYS A 530 7.70 -9.79 19.06
N PRO A 531 6.62 -10.61 19.00
CA PRO A 531 6.33 -11.62 20.02
C PRO A 531 7.24 -12.84 19.91
N VAL A 532 7.37 -13.57 21.02
CA VAL A 532 7.90 -14.93 20.99
C VAL A 532 6.84 -15.86 20.40
N MET A 533 7.05 -16.27 19.15
CA MET A 533 6.12 -17.12 18.41
C MET A 533 6.35 -18.59 18.67
N GLN A 534 5.28 -19.34 18.83
CA GLN A 534 5.28 -20.80 18.92
C GLN A 534 4.20 -21.35 18.00
N VAL A 535 4.55 -22.38 17.24
CA VAL A 535 3.62 -23.13 16.37
C VAL A 535 3.77 -24.61 16.70
N HIS A 536 2.67 -25.25 17.04
CA HIS A 536 2.69 -26.68 17.35
C HIS A 536 2.76 -27.50 16.06
N PRO A 537 3.72 -28.43 15.91
CA PRO A 537 3.97 -29.11 14.63
C PRO A 537 2.87 -30.08 14.20
N GLU A 538 2.05 -30.57 15.12
CA GLU A 538 0.99 -31.53 14.83
C GLU A 538 -0.42 -30.87 14.80
N THR A 539 -0.70 -29.97 15.77
CA THR A 539 -2.03 -29.32 15.89
C THR A 539 -2.10 -27.99 15.18
N TYR A 540 -0.97 -27.40 14.77
CA TYR A 540 -0.84 -26.09 14.15
C TYR A 540 -1.29 -24.93 15.05
N GLU A 541 -1.55 -25.16 16.34
CA GLU A 541 -1.84 -24.08 17.29
C GLU A 541 -0.72 -23.05 17.28
N VAL A 542 -1.10 -21.78 17.17
CA VAL A 542 -0.18 -20.65 17.17
C VAL A 542 -0.29 -19.89 18.49
N ARG A 543 0.86 -19.61 19.11
CA ARG A 543 0.93 -18.79 20.32
C ARG A 543 1.90 -17.63 20.12
N ALA A 544 1.53 -16.46 20.66
CA ALA A 544 2.39 -15.29 20.76
C ALA A 544 2.55 -14.93 22.24
N ASP A 545 3.78 -14.88 22.74
CA ASP A 545 4.09 -14.66 24.17
C ASP A 545 3.33 -15.61 25.12
N GLY A 546 3.09 -16.85 24.65
CA GLY A 546 2.34 -17.88 25.38
C GLY A 546 0.82 -17.82 25.23
N GLU A 547 0.25 -16.76 24.69
CA GLU A 547 -1.19 -16.64 24.44
C GLU A 547 -1.59 -17.35 23.14
N LEU A 548 -2.64 -18.18 23.20
CA LEU A 548 -3.19 -18.88 22.04
C LEU A 548 -3.90 -17.87 21.11
N LEU A 549 -3.51 -17.86 19.85
CA LEU A 549 -4.10 -17.01 18.83
C LEU A 549 -5.18 -17.78 18.06
N THR A 550 -6.44 -17.52 18.36
CA THR A 550 -7.58 -18.10 17.65
C THR A 550 -8.66 -17.07 17.49
N CYS A 551 -9.37 -17.10 16.35
CA CYS A 551 -10.53 -16.28 16.08
C CYS A 551 -11.52 -17.05 15.22
N GLU A 552 -12.79 -16.66 15.30
CA GLU A 552 -13.85 -17.27 14.47
C GLU A 552 -13.77 -16.77 13.03
N PRO A 553 -14.08 -17.62 12.03
CA PRO A 553 -14.23 -17.17 10.66
C PRO A 553 -15.41 -16.18 10.56
N ALA A 554 -15.26 -15.17 9.73
CA ALA A 554 -16.36 -14.24 9.47
C ALA A 554 -17.38 -14.88 8.50
N ASP A 555 -18.65 -14.82 8.87
CA ASP A 555 -19.77 -15.24 8.02
C ASP A 555 -20.21 -14.10 7.09
N VAL A 556 -20.17 -12.86 7.57
CA VAL A 556 -20.56 -11.66 6.83
C VAL A 556 -19.42 -10.63 6.91
N LEU A 557 -19.06 -10.07 5.76
CA LEU A 557 -18.08 -8.98 5.67
C LEU A 557 -18.78 -7.67 5.27
N PRO A 558 -18.35 -6.53 5.82
CA PRO A 558 -18.70 -5.21 5.30
C PRO A 558 -17.99 -4.98 3.96
N MET A 559 -18.32 -3.88 3.29
CA MET A 559 -17.66 -3.45 2.06
C MET A 559 -17.75 -4.51 0.93
N ALA A 560 -18.83 -5.28 0.91
CA ALA A 560 -19.06 -6.40 0.02
C ALA A 560 -19.99 -6.03 -1.15
N GLN A 561 -20.71 -7.00 -1.68
CA GLN A 561 -21.47 -6.97 -2.94
C GLN A 561 -22.23 -5.67 -3.25
N ARG A 562 -22.91 -5.05 -2.28
CA ARG A 562 -23.69 -3.83 -2.52
C ARG A 562 -22.87 -2.64 -3.04
N TYR A 563 -21.58 -2.61 -2.76
CA TYR A 563 -20.67 -1.56 -3.26
C TYR A 563 -20.30 -1.74 -4.74
N PHE A 564 -20.55 -2.92 -5.30
CA PHE A 564 -20.17 -3.28 -6.65
C PHE A 564 -21.38 -3.38 -7.60
N LEU A 565 -22.58 -3.14 -7.09
CA LEU A 565 -23.82 -3.16 -7.88
C LEU A 565 -24.07 -1.86 -8.66
N PHE A 566 -23.43 -0.76 -8.25
CA PHE A 566 -23.66 0.56 -8.81
C PHE A 566 -22.38 1.29 -9.15
#